data_5d2f0f58a8980104b13f253a3d80489e
#
_entry.id   5d2f0f58a8980104b13f253a3d80489e
#
_cell.length_a   1.000
_cell.length_b   1.000
_cell.length_c   1.000
_cell.angle_alpha   90.00
_cell.angle_beta   90.00
_cell.angle_gamma   90.00
#
_symmetry.space_group_name_H-M   'P 1'
#
loop_
_entity.id
_entity.type
_entity.pdbx_description
1 polymer ?
#
loop_
_entity_poly.entity_id
_entity_poly.type
_entity_poly.pdbx_seq_one_letter_code
_entity_poly.pdbx_strand_id
1 'polypeptide(L)'
;MKSLVITILSLSLFALTGCDNDSDDPPAPSNTARVPHGISEPPVVEPDDSLTIDALKALGAKFKANSDGQITEVSLIGCPATDDDLQQLSKLSKLTSVRLNETQITDAGLETIGLLSNLTNLDLRGCGVSNTGIKHLVGLSKLRALRLSGESGVTTVDDGALADIGKLTNLKALLLDHLWVGENLPDLAPLQNLEELYLAKTLIDDTSLAALKQHPKLKKIRISQTQITDAGIEQLTALTNLTDLDLSENSVISDVGMSHLSKITTLTKLNLWRVALSDSGIEQLAGLVNMQWLNLDNTSLSDRGLIHLQGMKEIQFLHLGSTTITDAGLPHLAGLTTLKDLKVTRTAVTAEGVAALKEKLPTTEIQLKYLP
;
A
#
# COMPACT_ATOMS: atom_id res chain seq x y z
N MET A 1 42.39 -28.61 -3.64
CA MET A 1 42.82 -29.64 -2.66
C MET A 1 41.61 -29.96 -1.80
N LYS A 2 41.10 -31.20 -1.98
CA LYS A 2 40.54 -32.19 -1.04
C LYS A 2 39.57 -31.61 0.04
N SER A 3 38.25 -31.75 -0.07
CA SER A 3 37.45 -32.96 0.25
C SER A 3 37.60 -33.44 1.71
N LEU A 4 36.50 -33.41 2.43
CA LEU A 4 36.09 -34.55 3.24
C LEU A 4 34.60 -34.50 3.64
N VAL A 5 33.88 -35.51 3.20
CA VAL A 5 32.54 -35.97 3.61
C VAL A 5 32.73 -36.86 4.82
N ILE A 6 31.91 -36.79 5.85
CA ILE A 6 31.71 -37.89 6.80
C ILE A 6 30.23 -38.08 7.07
N THR A 7 29.75 -39.21 6.56
CA THR A 7 28.51 -39.91 6.88
C THR A 7 28.78 -40.84 8.06
N ILE A 8 27.93 -40.89 9.07
CA ILE A 8 27.89 -42.04 10.01
C ILE A 8 26.44 -42.48 10.19
N LEU A 9 26.18 -43.64 9.63
CA LEU A 9 25.11 -44.59 9.94
C LEU A 9 25.51 -45.41 11.16
N SER A 10 24.62 -45.71 12.09
CA SER A 10 24.72 -46.91 12.91
C SER A 10 23.33 -47.43 13.26
N LEU A 11 23.10 -48.58 12.70
CA LEU A 11 22.10 -49.60 13.01
C LEU A 11 22.60 -50.41 14.22
N SER A 12 21.74 -50.81 15.11
CA SER A 12 21.93 -52.09 15.84
C SER A 12 20.60 -52.64 16.33
N LEU A 13 20.41 -53.82 15.91
CA LEU A 13 19.41 -54.88 16.11
C LEU A 13 19.89 -55.78 17.25
N PHE A 14 18.97 -56.38 18.00
CA PHE A 14 19.03 -57.76 18.62
C PHE A 14 17.97 -57.81 19.71
N ALA A 15 16.96 -58.59 19.66
CA ALA A 15 16.65 -59.99 19.52
C ALA A 15 16.43 -60.71 20.89
N LEU A 16 15.21 -61.18 21.04
CA LEU A 16 14.67 -62.47 21.47
C LEU A 16 15.24 -63.19 22.68
N THR A 17 14.35 -63.61 23.57
CA THR A 17 14.05 -64.90 24.14
C THR A 17 13.06 -64.72 25.29
N GLY A 18 12.01 -65.46 25.57
CA GLY A 18 11.47 -66.70 25.15
C GLY A 18 10.89 -67.42 26.37
N CYS A 19 9.68 -68.07 26.21
CA CYS A 19 9.10 -69.19 26.99
C CYS A 19 8.67 -68.97 28.44
N ASP A 20 7.61 -69.48 29.01
CA ASP A 20 6.47 -70.32 28.66
C ASP A 20 5.55 -70.43 29.90
N ASN A 21 4.34 -70.83 29.63
CA ASN A 21 3.42 -71.73 30.35
C ASN A 21 2.29 -71.24 31.23
N ASP A 22 1.14 -71.51 30.64
CA ASP A 22 -0.06 -72.20 31.17
C ASP A 22 -0.75 -71.69 32.47
N SER A 23 -1.99 -71.34 32.39
CA SER A 23 -3.15 -72.20 32.49
C SER A 23 -4.43 -71.44 32.70
N ASP A 24 -5.44 -72.00 32.04
CA ASP A 24 -6.87 -72.06 32.42
C ASP A 24 -7.74 -70.84 32.37
N ASP A 25 -8.63 -70.87 31.39
CA ASP A 25 -9.95 -70.30 31.15
C ASP A 25 -10.93 -70.51 32.32
N PRO A 26 -12.05 -69.82 32.46
CA PRO A 26 -13.10 -69.58 31.46
C PRO A 26 -13.87 -68.23 31.61
N PRO A 27 -15.05 -67.98 31.02
CA PRO A 27 -15.30 -67.21 29.83
C PRO A 27 -15.92 -65.83 30.11
N ALA A 28 -15.90 -65.04 29.09
CA ALA A 28 -16.63 -63.78 28.99
C ALA A 28 -18.17 -63.92 29.28
N PRO A 29 -18.79 -62.87 29.68
CA PRO A 29 -19.48 -62.09 28.66
C PRO A 29 -19.41 -60.57 28.92
N SER A 30 -19.40 -59.85 27.96
CA SER A 30 -20.43 -58.79 27.80
C SER A 30 -20.02 -57.77 26.81
N ASN A 31 -20.81 -57.68 25.93
CA ASN A 31 -21.27 -56.61 25.11
C ASN A 31 -21.14 -55.24 25.83
N THR A 32 -20.03 -54.53 25.66
CA THR A 32 -19.97 -53.09 25.88
C THR A 32 -20.14 -52.43 24.55
N ALA A 33 -21.35 -51.96 24.31
CA ALA A 33 -21.70 -51.03 23.26
C ALA A 33 -20.61 -49.96 23.18
N ARG A 34 -19.93 -49.86 22.04
CA ARG A 34 -19.15 -48.68 21.70
C ARG A 34 -20.09 -47.49 21.72
N VAL A 35 -19.96 -46.65 22.73
CA VAL A 35 -20.53 -45.28 22.71
C VAL A 35 -19.95 -44.59 21.49
N PRO A 36 -20.77 -44.08 20.57
CA PRO A 36 -20.28 -43.28 19.48
C PRO A 36 -19.55 -42.08 20.10
N HIS A 37 -18.31 -41.86 19.65
CA HIS A 37 -17.59 -40.60 19.93
C HIS A 37 -18.53 -39.48 19.56
N GLY A 38 -18.95 -38.72 20.55
CA GLY A 38 -19.80 -37.56 20.35
C GLY A 38 -19.15 -36.66 19.30
N ILE A 39 -19.91 -36.39 18.28
CA ILE A 39 -19.65 -35.28 17.37
C ILE A 39 -19.67 -34.06 18.30
N SER A 40 -18.52 -33.49 18.61
CA SER A 40 -18.46 -32.20 19.30
C SER A 40 -19.22 -31.21 18.44
N GLU A 41 -20.33 -30.70 18.94
CA GLU A 41 -21.03 -29.61 18.29
C GLU A 41 -20.01 -28.49 18.02
N PRO A 42 -20.03 -27.89 16.82
CA PRO A 42 -19.17 -26.77 16.53
C PRO A 42 -19.38 -25.70 17.62
N PRO A 43 -18.34 -25.01 18.09
CA PRO A 43 -18.46 -24.01 19.13
C PRO A 43 -19.51 -22.98 18.72
N VAL A 44 -20.49 -22.76 19.59
CA VAL A 44 -21.51 -21.73 19.39
C VAL A 44 -20.79 -20.39 19.33
N VAL A 45 -20.85 -19.75 18.17
CA VAL A 45 -20.27 -18.42 17.99
C VAL A 45 -21.26 -17.41 18.54
N GLU A 46 -20.90 -16.77 19.65
CA GLU A 46 -21.74 -15.71 20.21
C GLU A 46 -21.61 -14.42 19.38
N PRO A 47 -22.71 -13.75 19.07
CA PRO A 47 -22.71 -12.46 18.41
C PRO A 47 -22.10 -11.39 19.33
N ASP A 48 -21.63 -10.29 18.74
CA ASP A 48 -21.16 -9.14 19.50
C ASP A 48 -22.29 -8.52 20.33
N ASP A 49 -21.93 -7.92 21.48
CA ASP A 49 -22.86 -7.29 22.40
C ASP A 49 -23.67 -6.16 21.73
N SER A 50 -25.00 -6.27 21.78
CA SER A 50 -25.89 -5.31 21.13
C SER A 50 -25.77 -3.90 21.70
N LEU A 51 -25.50 -3.76 23.01
CA LEU A 51 -25.33 -2.45 23.66
C LEU A 51 -24.05 -1.75 23.11
N THR A 52 -23.01 -2.50 22.91
CA THR A 52 -21.77 -1.99 22.27
C THR A 52 -22.04 -1.50 20.85
N ILE A 53 -22.75 -2.30 20.06
CA ILE A 53 -23.11 -1.93 18.69
C ILE A 53 -24.00 -0.69 18.66
N ASP A 54 -24.99 -0.60 19.54
CA ASP A 54 -25.92 0.53 19.57
C ASP A 54 -25.24 1.82 20.06
N ALA A 55 -24.32 1.74 21.03
CA ALA A 55 -23.50 2.86 21.45
C ALA A 55 -22.65 3.42 20.29
N LEU A 56 -21.98 2.55 19.54
CA LEU A 56 -21.18 2.96 18.37
C LEU A 56 -22.06 3.50 17.23
N LYS A 57 -23.25 2.93 17.00
CA LYS A 57 -24.24 3.46 16.03
C LYS A 57 -24.70 4.86 16.38
N ALA A 58 -24.91 5.14 17.66
CA ALA A 58 -25.33 6.46 18.13
C ALA A 58 -24.29 7.54 17.79
N LEU A 59 -23.00 7.19 17.69
CA LEU A 59 -21.91 8.05 17.21
C LEU A 59 -21.90 8.20 15.67
N GLY A 60 -22.65 7.38 14.93
CA GLY A 60 -22.63 7.34 13.47
C GLY A 60 -21.71 6.28 12.86
N ALA A 61 -21.24 5.32 13.65
CA ALA A 61 -20.34 4.26 13.17
C ALA A 61 -20.98 3.41 12.07
N LYS A 62 -20.14 3.04 11.08
CA LYS A 62 -20.46 2.03 10.06
C LYS A 62 -19.64 0.77 10.33
N PHE A 63 -20.24 -0.38 10.02
CA PHE A 63 -19.67 -1.69 10.34
C PHE A 63 -19.56 -2.59 9.13
N LYS A 64 -18.57 -3.52 9.18
CA LYS A 64 -18.60 -4.76 8.41
C LYS A 64 -18.56 -5.93 9.38
N ALA A 65 -19.27 -7.00 9.06
CA ALA A 65 -19.30 -8.23 9.84
C ALA A 65 -18.80 -9.41 9.00
N ASN A 66 -18.34 -10.46 9.67
CA ASN A 66 -18.05 -11.76 9.05
C ASN A 66 -19.35 -12.56 8.78
N SER A 67 -19.21 -13.78 8.27
CA SER A 67 -20.35 -14.70 8.02
C SER A 67 -21.16 -15.05 9.26
N ASP A 68 -20.54 -14.96 10.45
CA ASP A 68 -21.14 -15.30 11.72
C ASP A 68 -21.79 -14.09 12.41
N GLY A 69 -21.83 -12.94 11.72
CA GLY A 69 -22.42 -11.69 12.22
C GLY A 69 -21.53 -10.89 13.18
N GLN A 70 -20.28 -11.33 13.42
CA GLN A 70 -19.35 -10.62 14.30
C GLN A 70 -18.66 -9.46 13.56
N ILE A 71 -18.54 -8.30 14.22
CA ILE A 71 -17.97 -7.08 13.64
C ILE A 71 -16.45 -7.24 13.42
N THR A 72 -16.03 -7.02 12.20
CA THR A 72 -14.61 -7.08 11.78
C THR A 72 -14.04 -5.72 11.41
N GLU A 73 -14.89 -4.76 11.04
CA GLU A 73 -14.50 -3.39 10.75
C GLU A 73 -15.45 -2.40 11.41
N VAL A 74 -14.88 -1.36 12.03
CA VAL A 74 -15.59 -0.18 12.53
C VAL A 74 -15.04 1.05 11.84
N SER A 75 -15.92 1.87 11.26
CA SER A 75 -15.60 3.15 10.66
C SER A 75 -16.36 4.27 11.36
N LEU A 76 -15.62 5.16 12.00
CA LEU A 76 -16.07 6.37 12.68
C LEU A 76 -15.65 7.64 11.93
N ILE A 77 -15.38 7.56 10.63
CA ILE A 77 -14.89 8.67 9.81
C ILE A 77 -15.80 9.89 9.95
N GLY A 78 -15.21 11.03 10.36
CA GLY A 78 -15.94 12.30 10.54
C GLY A 78 -16.98 12.28 11.65
N CYS A 79 -17.01 11.22 12.47
CA CYS A 79 -17.91 11.15 13.63
C CYS A 79 -17.34 11.94 14.81
N PRO A 80 -18.19 12.42 15.74
CA PRO A 80 -17.74 13.15 16.94
C PRO A 80 -17.16 12.23 18.02
N ALA A 81 -16.53 11.12 17.61
CA ALA A 81 -15.95 10.14 18.53
C ALA A 81 -14.74 10.72 19.27
N THR A 82 -14.65 10.42 20.55
CA THR A 82 -13.59 10.80 21.48
C THR A 82 -12.83 9.58 21.98
N ASP A 83 -11.77 9.77 22.76
CA ASP A 83 -10.97 8.69 23.31
C ASP A 83 -11.77 7.73 24.20
N ASP A 84 -12.75 8.24 24.97
CA ASP A 84 -13.62 7.43 25.83
C ASP A 84 -14.49 6.44 25.04
N ASP A 85 -14.92 6.84 23.84
CA ASP A 85 -15.77 6.00 22.98
C ASP A 85 -15.04 4.77 22.46
N LEU A 86 -13.70 4.82 22.35
CA LEU A 86 -12.89 3.70 21.87
C LEU A 86 -12.91 2.48 22.80
N GLN A 87 -13.25 2.65 24.07
CA GLN A 87 -13.38 1.53 25.01
C GLN A 87 -14.39 0.48 24.52
N GLN A 88 -15.41 0.90 23.79
CA GLN A 88 -16.40 -0.02 23.21
C GLN A 88 -15.76 -0.99 22.20
N LEU A 89 -14.69 -0.58 21.50
CA LEU A 89 -14.01 -1.41 20.49
C LEU A 89 -13.34 -2.65 21.10
N SER A 90 -12.92 -2.58 22.36
CA SER A 90 -12.30 -3.72 23.07
C SER A 90 -13.23 -4.91 23.25
N LYS A 91 -14.54 -4.68 23.21
CA LYS A 91 -15.57 -5.72 23.32
C LYS A 91 -15.82 -6.48 22.02
N LEU A 92 -15.28 -5.99 20.88
CA LEU A 92 -15.45 -6.59 19.56
C LEU A 92 -14.33 -7.58 19.28
N SER A 93 -14.48 -8.84 19.65
CA SER A 93 -13.43 -9.87 19.67
C SER A 93 -12.83 -10.18 18.29
N LYS A 94 -13.56 -9.91 17.19
CA LYS A 94 -13.14 -10.15 15.80
C LYS A 94 -12.74 -8.88 15.06
N LEU A 95 -12.63 -7.76 15.76
CA LEU A 95 -12.24 -6.49 15.16
C LEU A 95 -10.81 -6.54 14.60
N THR A 96 -10.68 -6.27 13.30
CA THR A 96 -9.41 -6.27 12.57
C THR A 96 -9.13 -4.95 11.86
N SER A 97 -10.13 -4.09 11.69
CA SER A 97 -10.00 -2.82 10.97
C SER A 97 -10.73 -1.70 11.71
N VAL A 98 -10.01 -0.61 11.98
CA VAL A 98 -10.55 0.59 12.63
C VAL A 98 -10.18 1.82 11.80
N ARG A 99 -11.20 2.63 11.46
CA ARG A 99 -11.04 3.87 10.71
C ARG A 99 -11.58 5.03 11.54
N LEU A 100 -10.67 5.92 11.94
CA LEU A 100 -10.94 7.05 12.84
C LEU A 100 -10.67 8.41 12.17
N ASN A 101 -10.60 8.44 10.84
CA ASN A 101 -10.29 9.66 10.11
C ASN A 101 -11.18 10.83 10.55
N GLU A 102 -10.55 11.98 10.82
CA GLU A 102 -11.26 13.22 11.15
C GLU A 102 -12.15 13.09 12.40
N THR A 103 -11.70 12.34 13.41
CA THR A 103 -12.33 12.26 14.74
C THR A 103 -11.53 13.06 15.77
N GLN A 104 -12.06 13.15 17.00
CA GLN A 104 -11.41 13.85 18.12
C GLN A 104 -10.45 12.96 18.92
N ILE A 105 -9.95 11.88 18.30
CA ILE A 105 -9.04 10.94 18.93
C ILE A 105 -7.66 11.57 19.11
N THR A 106 -7.08 11.34 20.29
CA THR A 106 -5.76 11.82 20.69
C THR A 106 -4.83 10.66 21.08
N ASP A 107 -3.67 10.97 21.63
CA ASP A 107 -2.72 9.96 22.15
C ASP A 107 -3.35 9.06 23.22
N ALA A 108 -4.27 9.58 24.05
CA ALA A 108 -4.94 8.79 25.07
C ALA A 108 -5.82 7.67 24.48
N GLY A 109 -6.51 7.94 23.37
CA GLY A 109 -7.26 6.91 22.65
C GLY A 109 -6.39 5.80 22.09
N LEU A 110 -5.13 6.08 21.74
CA LEU A 110 -4.20 5.08 21.23
C LEU A 110 -3.75 4.07 22.29
N GLU A 111 -3.88 4.37 23.58
CA GLU A 111 -3.72 3.35 24.65
C GLU A 111 -4.74 2.22 24.47
N THR A 112 -6.01 2.58 24.25
CA THR A 112 -7.08 1.60 24.00
C THR A 112 -6.87 0.84 22.68
N ILE A 113 -6.52 1.56 21.60
CA ILE A 113 -6.23 0.95 20.29
C ILE A 113 -5.08 -0.05 20.38
N GLY A 114 -4.03 0.26 21.17
CA GLY A 114 -2.88 -0.62 21.36
C GLY A 114 -3.21 -1.98 22.00
N LEU A 115 -4.36 -2.10 22.66
CA LEU A 115 -4.85 -3.36 23.25
C LEU A 115 -5.56 -4.25 22.23
N LEU A 116 -5.93 -3.74 21.05
CA LEU A 116 -6.65 -4.47 20.01
C LEU A 116 -5.72 -5.41 19.22
N SER A 117 -5.22 -6.46 19.84
CA SER A 117 -4.17 -7.36 19.32
C SER A 117 -4.49 -8.05 17.98
N ASN A 118 -5.76 -8.06 17.55
CA ASN A 118 -6.19 -8.58 16.26
C ASN A 118 -6.17 -7.55 15.13
N LEU A 119 -5.84 -6.28 15.44
CA LEU A 119 -5.92 -5.20 14.47
C LEU A 119 -4.90 -5.39 13.33
N THR A 120 -5.40 -5.30 12.11
CA THR A 120 -4.60 -5.38 10.87
C THR A 120 -4.59 -4.07 10.10
N ASN A 121 -5.62 -3.22 10.28
CA ASN A 121 -5.74 -1.94 9.58
C ASN A 121 -6.14 -0.85 10.57
N LEU A 122 -5.37 0.24 10.58
CA LEU A 122 -5.62 1.41 11.41
C LEU A 122 -5.47 2.69 10.57
N ASP A 123 -6.51 3.51 10.55
CA ASP A 123 -6.52 4.80 9.86
C ASP A 123 -6.80 5.92 10.85
N LEU A 124 -5.79 6.76 11.08
CA LEU A 124 -5.75 7.87 12.04
C LEU A 124 -5.58 9.23 11.37
N ARG A 125 -5.80 9.34 10.06
CA ARG A 125 -5.64 10.61 9.35
C ARG A 125 -6.58 11.66 9.91
N GLY A 126 -6.04 12.85 10.21
CA GLY A 126 -6.83 13.94 10.79
C GLY A 126 -7.20 13.75 12.27
N CYS A 127 -6.54 12.79 12.98
CA CYS A 127 -6.64 12.67 14.43
C CYS A 127 -5.53 13.47 15.13
N GLY A 128 -5.76 13.90 16.37
CA GLY A 128 -4.83 14.68 17.18
C GLY A 128 -3.74 13.84 17.84
N VAL A 129 -3.01 13.04 17.05
CA VAL A 129 -2.01 12.09 17.54
C VAL A 129 -0.58 12.60 17.35
N SER A 130 0.32 12.25 18.27
CA SER A 130 1.73 12.60 18.28
C SER A 130 2.64 11.36 18.36
N ASN A 131 3.95 11.58 18.44
CA ASN A 131 4.93 10.51 18.68
C ASN A 131 4.66 9.71 19.95
N THR A 132 4.04 10.35 20.97
CA THR A 132 3.69 9.68 22.22
C THR A 132 2.61 8.62 21.99
N GLY A 133 1.56 8.96 21.23
CA GLY A 133 0.50 8.02 20.90
C GLY A 133 1.00 6.83 20.07
N ILE A 134 1.92 7.06 19.14
CA ILE A 134 2.47 5.97 18.30
C ILE A 134 3.15 4.88 19.13
N LYS A 135 3.75 5.21 20.28
CA LYS A 135 4.37 4.23 21.19
C LYS A 135 3.40 3.18 21.70
N HIS A 136 2.12 3.52 21.87
CA HIS A 136 1.10 2.56 22.31
C HIS A 136 0.79 1.51 21.25
N LEU A 137 1.11 1.77 19.97
CA LEU A 137 0.81 0.86 18.85
C LEU A 137 1.85 -0.25 18.66
N VAL A 138 3.04 -0.17 19.27
CA VAL A 138 4.18 -1.09 19.01
C VAL A 138 3.85 -2.56 19.31
N GLY A 139 2.85 -2.83 20.17
CA GLY A 139 2.35 -4.18 20.49
C GLY A 139 1.47 -4.80 19.41
N LEU A 140 1.02 -4.04 18.41
CA LEU A 140 0.09 -4.50 17.36
C LEU A 140 0.81 -5.36 16.30
N SER A 141 1.24 -6.54 16.70
CA SER A 141 2.06 -7.44 15.86
C SER A 141 1.36 -7.93 14.58
N LYS A 142 0.03 -7.80 14.47
CA LYS A 142 -0.73 -8.16 13.26
C LYS A 142 -0.99 -6.97 12.32
N LEU A 143 -0.58 -5.75 12.70
CA LEU A 143 -0.87 -4.56 11.93
C LEU A 143 -0.18 -4.61 10.56
N ARG A 144 -0.96 -4.43 9.49
CA ARG A 144 -0.54 -4.46 8.08
C ARG A 144 -0.65 -3.12 7.40
N ALA A 145 -1.54 -2.26 7.88
CA ALA A 145 -1.70 -0.92 7.32
C ALA A 145 -1.87 0.10 8.44
N LEU A 146 -1.00 1.12 8.43
CA LEU A 146 -1.07 2.31 9.29
C LEU A 146 -1.15 3.54 8.39
N ARG A 147 -2.17 4.39 8.64
CA ARG A 147 -2.37 5.63 7.89
C ARG A 147 -2.42 6.82 8.83
N LEU A 148 -1.50 7.73 8.61
CA LEU A 148 -1.38 9.03 9.27
C LEU A 148 -1.34 10.11 8.19
N SER A 149 -1.69 11.35 8.52
CA SER A 149 -1.51 12.51 7.65
C SER A 149 -1.46 13.78 8.48
N GLY A 150 -0.51 14.64 8.16
CA GLY A 150 -0.40 15.98 8.73
C GLY A 150 -1.25 17.04 8.03
N GLU A 151 -2.04 16.67 7.02
CA GLU A 151 -2.78 17.63 6.15
C GLU A 151 -3.72 18.57 6.93
N SER A 152 -4.38 18.05 7.95
CA SER A 152 -5.28 18.83 8.82
C SER A 152 -4.54 19.73 9.82
N GLY A 153 -3.24 19.53 10.01
CA GLY A 153 -2.41 20.23 11.00
C GLY A 153 -2.61 19.79 12.45
N VAL A 154 -3.50 18.83 12.73
CA VAL A 154 -3.73 18.32 14.11
C VAL A 154 -2.85 17.14 14.46
N THR A 155 -2.42 16.34 13.47
CA THR A 155 -1.46 15.25 13.65
C THR A 155 -0.04 15.83 13.74
N THR A 156 0.66 15.56 14.83
CA THR A 156 2.01 16.11 15.10
C THR A 156 3.09 15.02 15.16
N VAL A 157 2.84 13.89 14.51
CA VAL A 157 3.83 12.83 14.31
C VAL A 157 4.95 13.34 13.40
N ASP A 158 6.20 13.10 13.80
CA ASP A 158 7.41 13.48 13.06
C ASP A 158 8.45 12.35 13.05
N ASP A 159 9.66 12.66 12.63
CA ASP A 159 10.80 11.72 12.59
C ASP A 159 11.00 10.92 13.88
N GLY A 160 10.67 11.49 15.04
CA GLY A 160 10.83 10.82 16.34
C GLY A 160 9.94 9.59 16.53
N ALA A 161 8.90 9.41 15.72
CA ALA A 161 8.03 8.22 15.76
C ALA A 161 8.55 7.05 14.89
N LEU A 162 9.47 7.30 13.93
CA LEU A 162 9.82 6.31 12.91
C LEU A 162 10.46 5.05 13.52
N ALA A 163 11.25 5.19 14.58
CA ALA A 163 11.83 4.06 15.29
C ALA A 163 10.76 3.16 15.96
N ASP A 164 9.66 3.73 16.44
CA ASP A 164 8.54 2.98 17.01
C ASP A 164 7.66 2.36 15.90
N ILE A 165 7.42 3.08 14.80
CA ILE A 165 6.74 2.54 13.61
C ILE A 165 7.55 1.37 13.03
N GLY A 166 8.88 1.44 13.00
CA GLY A 166 9.79 0.40 12.54
C GLY A 166 9.65 -0.94 13.30
N LYS A 167 9.10 -0.93 14.52
CA LYS A 167 8.81 -2.15 15.31
C LYS A 167 7.58 -2.91 14.78
N LEU A 168 6.73 -2.29 13.98
CA LEU A 168 5.53 -2.90 13.39
C LEU A 168 5.88 -3.72 12.13
N THR A 169 6.72 -4.73 12.27
CA THR A 169 7.41 -5.46 11.18
C THR A 169 6.49 -6.17 10.19
N ASN A 170 5.20 -6.30 10.48
CA ASN A 170 4.20 -6.87 9.56
C ASN A 170 3.51 -5.83 8.67
N LEU A 171 3.89 -4.55 8.77
CA LEU A 171 3.35 -3.51 7.90
C LEU A 171 3.63 -3.81 6.43
N LYS A 172 2.58 -3.66 5.63
CA LYS A 172 2.57 -3.70 4.17
C LYS A 172 2.29 -2.34 3.56
N ALA A 173 1.50 -1.51 4.23
CA ALA A 173 1.18 -0.16 3.80
C ALA A 173 1.40 0.83 4.94
N LEU A 174 2.20 1.87 4.67
CA LEU A 174 2.50 2.96 5.58
C LEU A 174 2.29 4.29 4.86
N LEU A 175 1.36 5.10 5.37
CA LEU A 175 1.05 6.42 4.82
C LEU A 175 1.43 7.48 5.86
N LEU A 176 2.30 8.40 5.48
CA LEU A 176 2.85 9.47 6.31
C LEU A 176 2.83 10.83 5.58
N ASP A 177 1.90 11.00 4.62
CA ASP A 177 1.79 12.23 3.84
C ASP A 177 1.64 13.46 4.73
N HIS A 178 2.25 14.59 4.35
CA HIS A 178 2.17 15.88 5.04
C HIS A 178 2.75 15.89 6.48
N LEU A 179 3.54 14.87 6.86
CA LEU A 179 4.24 14.82 8.15
C LEU A 179 5.67 15.34 8.02
N TRP A 180 6.24 15.77 9.14
CA TRP A 180 7.61 16.29 9.19
C TRP A 180 8.60 15.12 9.38
N VAL A 181 8.61 14.21 8.40
CA VAL A 181 9.50 13.03 8.37
C VAL A 181 10.49 13.15 7.22
N GLY A 182 11.74 12.68 7.44
CA GLY A 182 12.81 12.78 6.44
C GLY A 182 14.09 12.12 6.94
N GLU A 183 14.81 12.72 7.88
CA GLU A 183 16.14 12.31 8.30
C GLU A 183 16.16 10.89 8.88
N ASN A 184 15.15 10.52 9.66
CA ASN A 184 15.06 9.23 10.33
C ASN A 184 14.34 8.15 9.50
N LEU A 185 14.14 8.34 8.18
CA LEU A 185 13.59 7.31 7.31
C LEU A 185 14.33 5.95 7.40
N PRO A 186 15.67 5.88 7.64
CA PRO A 186 16.38 4.64 7.90
C PRO A 186 15.83 3.78 9.06
N ASP A 187 15.14 4.38 10.04
CA ASP A 187 14.53 3.66 11.15
C ASP A 187 13.40 2.71 10.72
N LEU A 188 12.88 2.90 9.51
CA LEU A 188 11.91 1.99 8.90
C LEU A 188 12.54 0.72 8.30
N ALA A 189 13.87 0.57 8.31
CA ALA A 189 14.56 -0.59 7.75
C ALA A 189 14.04 -1.96 8.21
N PRO A 190 13.52 -2.16 9.45
CA PRO A 190 12.94 -3.44 9.86
C PRO A 190 11.64 -3.82 9.11
N LEU A 191 10.99 -2.89 8.40
CA LEU A 191 9.72 -3.12 7.70
C LEU A 191 9.91 -3.89 6.39
N GLN A 192 10.45 -5.10 6.45
CA GLN A 192 10.79 -5.94 5.29
C GLN A 192 9.57 -6.44 4.48
N ASN A 193 8.35 -6.23 4.99
CA ASN A 193 7.11 -6.59 4.32
C ASN A 193 6.43 -5.40 3.64
N LEU A 194 7.04 -4.21 3.65
CA LEU A 194 6.45 -3.00 3.12
C LEU A 194 6.28 -3.10 1.60
N GLU A 195 5.04 -2.92 1.14
CA GLU A 195 4.63 -2.93 -0.27
C GLU A 195 4.22 -1.54 -0.76
N GLU A 196 3.68 -0.69 0.14
CA GLU A 196 3.22 0.67 -0.17
C GLU A 196 3.77 1.67 0.85
N LEU A 197 4.37 2.77 0.37
CA LEU A 197 4.91 3.86 1.19
C LEU A 197 4.53 5.21 0.60
N TYR A 198 3.81 6.03 1.38
CA TYR A 198 3.42 7.38 1.00
C TYR A 198 4.09 8.40 1.89
N LEU A 199 4.81 9.32 1.27
CA LEU A 199 5.62 10.36 1.89
C LEU A 199 5.45 11.69 1.14
N ALA A 200 4.27 11.96 0.56
CA ALA A 200 4.03 13.21 -0.14
C ALA A 200 4.08 14.39 0.83
N LYS A 201 4.69 15.51 0.39
CA LYS A 201 4.83 16.73 1.19
C LYS A 201 5.53 16.49 2.53
N THR A 202 6.55 15.65 2.54
CA THR A 202 7.43 15.40 3.69
C THR A 202 8.80 16.06 3.45
N LEU A 203 9.72 15.90 4.41
CA LEU A 203 11.06 16.49 4.33
C LEU A 203 12.10 15.56 3.71
N ILE A 204 11.67 14.44 3.08
CA ILE A 204 12.60 13.49 2.46
C ILE A 204 13.40 14.16 1.33
N ASP A 205 14.66 13.79 1.27
CA ASP A 205 15.66 14.20 0.28
C ASP A 205 16.32 12.99 -0.38
N ASP A 206 17.34 13.22 -1.21
CA ASP A 206 18.07 12.16 -1.89
C ASP A 206 18.76 11.20 -0.93
N THR A 207 19.22 11.71 0.23
CA THR A 207 19.89 10.90 1.27
C THR A 207 18.89 9.97 1.94
N SER A 208 17.72 10.49 2.30
CA SER A 208 16.63 9.72 2.89
C SER A 208 16.18 8.57 1.98
N LEU A 209 16.07 8.83 0.67
CA LEU A 209 15.66 7.81 -0.32
C LEU A 209 16.61 6.61 -0.39
N ALA A 210 17.89 6.80 -0.07
CA ALA A 210 18.85 5.69 -0.08
C ALA A 210 18.45 4.56 0.90
N ALA A 211 17.69 4.87 1.96
CA ALA A 211 17.17 3.88 2.91
C ALA A 211 16.16 2.91 2.27
N LEU A 212 15.44 3.34 1.22
CA LEU A 212 14.40 2.52 0.58
C LEU A 212 14.96 1.27 -0.10
N LYS A 213 16.26 1.22 -0.41
CA LYS A 213 16.91 0.01 -0.94
C LYS A 213 16.75 -1.22 -0.04
N GLN A 214 16.46 -1.00 1.25
CA GLN A 214 16.26 -2.06 2.23
C GLN A 214 14.85 -2.67 2.18
N HIS A 215 13.94 -2.14 1.33
CA HIS A 215 12.56 -2.60 1.23
C HIS A 215 12.28 -3.32 -0.11
N PRO A 216 12.71 -4.58 -0.28
CA PRO A 216 12.68 -5.27 -1.57
C PRO A 216 11.27 -5.55 -2.10
N LYS A 217 10.24 -5.44 -1.25
CA LYS A 217 8.84 -5.70 -1.62
C LYS A 217 8.08 -4.45 -2.01
N LEU A 218 8.72 -3.27 -1.99
CA LEU A 218 8.04 -2.03 -2.39
C LEU A 218 7.57 -2.10 -3.83
N LYS A 219 6.28 -1.85 -4.01
CA LYS A 219 5.57 -1.82 -5.28
C LYS A 219 5.03 -0.43 -5.60
N LYS A 220 4.69 0.33 -4.56
CA LYS A 220 4.06 1.63 -4.69
C LYS A 220 4.69 2.66 -3.78
N ILE A 221 5.11 3.77 -4.37
CA ILE A 221 5.74 4.89 -3.68
C ILE A 221 5.08 6.18 -4.13
N ARG A 222 4.70 7.02 -3.16
CA ARG A 222 4.29 8.39 -3.38
C ARG A 222 5.24 9.33 -2.64
N ILE A 223 5.99 10.12 -3.41
CA ILE A 223 6.99 11.08 -2.92
C ILE A 223 6.85 12.41 -3.66
N SER A 224 5.59 12.81 -3.85
CA SER A 224 5.25 14.07 -4.50
C SER A 224 5.54 15.26 -3.59
N GLN A 225 5.97 16.38 -4.19
CA GLN A 225 6.21 17.64 -3.50
C GLN A 225 7.18 17.47 -2.30
N THR A 226 8.36 16.90 -2.58
CA THR A 226 9.43 16.65 -1.60
C THR A 226 10.71 17.40 -2.01
N GLN A 227 11.85 17.11 -1.34
CA GLN A 227 13.13 17.76 -1.63
C GLN A 227 14.06 16.89 -2.51
N ILE A 228 13.51 15.85 -3.16
CA ILE A 228 14.29 14.96 -4.02
C ILE A 228 14.66 15.63 -5.33
N THR A 229 15.85 15.27 -5.83
CA THR A 229 16.38 15.70 -7.11
C THR A 229 16.60 14.52 -8.08
N ASP A 230 17.22 14.76 -9.21
CA ASP A 230 17.60 13.70 -10.17
C ASP A 230 18.45 12.60 -9.52
N ALA A 231 19.32 12.95 -8.55
CA ALA A 231 20.15 11.99 -7.83
C ALA A 231 19.30 11.06 -6.91
N GLY A 232 18.20 11.55 -6.37
CA GLY A 232 17.26 10.72 -5.60
C GLY A 232 16.57 9.67 -6.48
N ILE A 233 16.26 9.99 -7.73
CA ILE A 233 15.67 9.02 -8.67
C ILE A 233 16.62 7.84 -8.91
N GLU A 234 17.95 8.06 -8.94
CA GLU A 234 18.91 6.97 -9.06
C GLU A 234 18.77 5.93 -7.94
N GLN A 235 18.47 6.37 -6.71
CA GLN A 235 18.31 5.47 -5.55
C GLN A 235 17.15 4.50 -5.74
N LEU A 236 16.07 4.92 -6.43
CA LEU A 236 14.89 4.10 -6.69
C LEU A 236 15.16 2.95 -7.67
N THR A 237 16.23 3.00 -8.46
CA THR A 237 16.58 1.93 -9.42
C THR A 237 16.86 0.58 -8.75
N ALA A 238 17.17 0.57 -7.46
CA ALA A 238 17.34 -0.65 -6.67
C ALA A 238 16.03 -1.38 -6.36
N LEU A 239 14.87 -0.74 -6.56
CA LEU A 239 13.55 -1.26 -6.23
C LEU A 239 12.96 -2.07 -7.39
N THR A 240 13.39 -3.32 -7.50
CA THR A 240 13.07 -4.20 -8.64
C THR A 240 11.60 -4.62 -8.76
N ASN A 241 10.78 -4.35 -7.74
CA ASN A 241 9.33 -4.63 -7.72
C ASN A 241 8.48 -3.37 -7.85
N LEU A 242 9.08 -2.19 -8.04
CA LEU A 242 8.35 -0.92 -8.12
C LEU A 242 7.52 -0.85 -9.40
N THR A 243 6.20 -0.69 -9.23
CA THR A 243 5.22 -0.63 -10.34
C THR A 243 4.40 0.65 -10.38
N ASP A 244 4.25 1.35 -9.27
CA ASP A 244 3.45 2.59 -9.13
C ASP A 244 4.32 3.66 -8.45
N LEU A 245 4.61 4.76 -9.16
CA LEU A 245 5.45 5.85 -8.66
C LEU A 245 4.80 7.20 -8.90
N ASP A 246 4.62 7.96 -7.82
CA ASP A 246 4.16 9.34 -7.88
C ASP A 246 5.29 10.30 -7.50
N LEU A 247 5.78 11.05 -8.50
CA LEU A 247 6.82 12.07 -8.40
C LEU A 247 6.25 13.49 -8.62
N SER A 248 4.94 13.65 -8.66
CA SER A 248 4.31 14.92 -9.01
C SER A 248 4.80 16.08 -8.14
N GLU A 249 4.81 17.28 -8.71
CA GLU A 249 5.20 18.54 -8.04
C GLU A 249 6.64 18.58 -7.49
N ASN A 250 7.53 17.68 -7.90
CA ASN A 250 8.96 17.77 -7.61
C ASN A 250 9.63 18.63 -8.69
N SER A 251 9.62 19.93 -8.52
CA SER A 251 10.06 20.92 -9.53
C SER A 251 11.56 20.91 -9.81
N VAL A 252 12.35 20.23 -8.99
CA VAL A 252 13.81 20.13 -9.12
C VAL A 252 14.21 18.90 -9.97
N ILE A 253 13.31 17.94 -10.14
CA ILE A 253 13.53 16.80 -11.05
C ILE A 253 13.45 17.31 -12.50
N SER A 254 14.40 16.88 -13.32
CA SER A 254 14.57 17.29 -14.71
C SER A 254 14.64 16.09 -15.68
N ASP A 255 14.92 16.37 -16.95
CA ASP A 255 15.17 15.35 -17.97
C ASP A 255 16.31 14.39 -17.60
N VAL A 256 17.28 14.82 -16.77
CA VAL A 256 18.39 13.96 -16.29
C VAL A 256 17.86 12.83 -15.40
N GLY A 257 16.92 13.13 -14.48
CA GLY A 257 16.29 12.14 -13.62
C GLY A 257 15.55 11.04 -14.42
N MET A 258 15.02 11.38 -15.60
CA MET A 258 14.33 10.42 -16.47
C MET A 258 15.26 9.35 -17.00
N SER A 259 16.55 9.63 -17.18
CA SER A 259 17.55 8.63 -17.58
C SER A 259 17.75 7.54 -16.50
N HIS A 260 17.58 7.90 -15.23
CA HIS A 260 17.58 6.93 -14.14
C HIS A 260 16.24 6.19 -14.06
N LEU A 261 15.11 6.92 -14.18
CA LEU A 261 13.76 6.36 -14.11
C LEU A 261 13.53 5.30 -15.21
N SER A 262 14.08 5.49 -16.41
CA SER A 262 13.99 4.54 -17.53
C SER A 262 14.54 3.13 -17.21
N LYS A 263 15.38 3.00 -16.18
CA LYS A 263 15.93 1.71 -15.72
C LYS A 263 14.94 0.91 -14.89
N ILE A 264 13.87 1.53 -14.39
CA ILE A 264 12.82 0.87 -13.60
C ILE A 264 11.74 0.33 -14.55
N THR A 265 12.08 -0.68 -15.32
CA THR A 265 11.25 -1.24 -16.41
C THR A 265 9.99 -1.96 -15.91
N THR A 266 9.86 -2.14 -14.60
CA THR A 266 8.67 -2.71 -13.94
C THR A 266 7.53 -1.72 -13.78
N LEU A 267 7.77 -0.41 -14.03
CA LEU A 267 6.74 0.62 -13.88
C LEU A 267 5.58 0.39 -14.85
N THR A 268 4.38 0.43 -14.28
CA THR A 268 3.11 0.41 -15.00
C THR A 268 2.29 1.69 -14.76
N LYS A 269 2.59 2.40 -13.67
CA LYS A 269 1.93 3.66 -13.33
C LYS A 269 2.96 4.70 -12.90
N LEU A 270 2.91 5.88 -13.54
CA LEU A 270 3.86 6.97 -13.31
C LEU A 270 3.13 8.32 -13.34
N ASN A 271 3.27 9.07 -12.25
CA ASN A 271 2.76 10.43 -12.16
C ASN A 271 3.91 11.44 -12.16
N LEU A 272 3.98 12.26 -13.21
CA LEU A 272 4.97 13.31 -13.42
C LEU A 272 4.28 14.70 -13.54
N TRP A 273 3.08 14.84 -12.97
CA TRP A 273 2.38 16.11 -12.97
C TRP A 273 3.24 17.24 -12.41
N ARG A 274 3.37 18.33 -13.18
CA ARG A 274 4.16 19.51 -12.80
C ARG A 274 5.65 19.22 -12.51
N VAL A 275 6.21 18.18 -13.11
CA VAL A 275 7.66 17.97 -13.12
C VAL A 275 8.25 18.72 -14.32
N ALA A 276 9.45 19.29 -14.16
CA ALA A 276 10.10 20.13 -15.19
C ALA A 276 10.71 19.28 -16.33
N LEU A 277 9.82 18.61 -17.11
CA LEU A 277 10.20 17.71 -18.21
C LEU A 277 9.96 18.34 -19.57
N SER A 278 10.91 18.14 -20.47
CA SER A 278 10.82 18.45 -21.90
C SER A 278 10.65 17.17 -22.76
N ASP A 279 10.59 17.34 -24.09
CA ASP A 279 10.58 16.21 -25.03
C ASP A 279 11.76 15.28 -24.84
N SER A 280 12.94 15.82 -24.44
CA SER A 280 14.15 15.00 -24.19
C SER A 280 14.00 14.08 -22.96
N GLY A 281 13.31 14.54 -21.91
CA GLY A 281 12.98 13.68 -20.76
C GLY A 281 12.01 12.57 -21.15
N ILE A 282 10.99 12.88 -21.97
CA ILE A 282 10.04 11.89 -22.46
C ILE A 282 10.72 10.85 -23.38
N GLU A 283 11.69 11.25 -24.19
CA GLU A 283 12.52 10.33 -25.00
C GLU A 283 13.17 9.25 -24.13
N GLN A 284 13.72 9.62 -22.97
CA GLN A 284 14.31 8.64 -22.03
C GLN A 284 13.31 7.59 -21.55
N LEU A 285 12.03 7.94 -21.43
CA LEU A 285 10.97 7.05 -20.97
C LEU A 285 10.44 6.09 -22.05
N ALA A 286 10.87 6.22 -23.32
CA ALA A 286 10.36 5.43 -24.44
C ALA A 286 10.49 3.89 -24.24
N GLY A 287 11.46 3.45 -23.41
CA GLY A 287 11.68 2.04 -23.06
C GLY A 287 10.69 1.47 -22.05
N LEU A 288 9.87 2.29 -21.40
CA LEU A 288 8.87 1.84 -20.40
C LEU A 288 7.59 1.31 -21.07
N VAL A 289 7.73 0.28 -21.87
CA VAL A 289 6.68 -0.27 -22.74
C VAL A 289 5.50 -0.88 -22.00
N ASN A 290 5.67 -1.24 -20.71
CA ASN A 290 4.64 -1.82 -19.86
C ASN A 290 3.71 -0.77 -19.20
N MET A 291 3.90 0.52 -19.54
CA MET A 291 3.17 1.63 -18.95
C MET A 291 1.67 1.50 -19.24
N GLN A 292 0.84 1.55 -18.18
CA GLN A 292 -0.62 1.48 -18.25
C GLN A 292 -1.28 2.82 -17.89
N TRP A 293 -0.65 3.60 -17.03
CA TRP A 293 -1.15 4.88 -16.57
C TRP A 293 -0.01 5.90 -16.51
N LEU A 294 -0.13 7.00 -17.27
CA LEU A 294 0.91 8.04 -17.34
C LEU A 294 0.26 9.41 -17.25
N ASN A 295 0.76 10.22 -16.31
CA ASN A 295 0.37 11.62 -16.18
C ASN A 295 1.56 12.54 -16.48
N LEU A 296 1.44 13.32 -17.54
CA LEU A 296 2.39 14.34 -18.00
C LEU A 296 1.75 15.74 -18.01
N ASP A 297 0.63 15.92 -17.27
CA ASP A 297 -0.05 17.22 -17.20
C ASP A 297 0.90 18.29 -16.65
N ASN A 298 0.85 19.45 -17.27
CA ASN A 298 1.66 20.61 -16.88
C ASN A 298 3.17 20.33 -16.92
N THR A 299 3.64 19.67 -17.99
CA THR A 299 5.04 19.50 -18.37
C THR A 299 5.32 20.32 -19.65
N SER A 300 6.59 20.41 -20.06
CA SER A 300 6.98 21.11 -21.32
C SER A 300 6.94 20.20 -22.56
N LEU A 301 6.08 19.16 -22.53
CA LEU A 301 5.89 18.25 -23.66
C LEU A 301 5.29 18.97 -24.87
N SER A 302 5.86 18.74 -26.05
CA SER A 302 5.37 19.21 -27.34
C SER A 302 5.00 18.04 -28.27
N ASP A 303 4.54 18.35 -29.50
CA ASP A 303 4.22 17.35 -30.52
C ASP A 303 5.40 16.41 -30.83
N ARG A 304 6.65 16.92 -30.72
CA ARG A 304 7.85 16.12 -30.96
C ARG A 304 8.05 15.03 -29.92
N GLY A 305 7.70 15.30 -28.67
CA GLY A 305 7.83 14.31 -27.59
C GLY A 305 6.82 13.17 -27.70
N LEU A 306 5.65 13.39 -28.33
CA LEU A 306 4.62 12.37 -28.46
C LEU A 306 5.05 11.13 -29.25
N ILE A 307 6.03 11.24 -30.16
CA ILE A 307 6.59 10.10 -30.90
C ILE A 307 7.17 9.04 -29.96
N HIS A 308 7.72 9.45 -28.82
CA HIS A 308 8.39 8.58 -27.86
C HIS A 308 7.39 7.75 -27.02
N LEU A 309 6.09 8.10 -27.03
CA LEU A 309 5.03 7.35 -26.38
C LEU A 309 4.48 6.19 -27.21
N GLN A 310 4.80 6.13 -28.51
CA GLN A 310 4.25 5.14 -29.46
C GLN A 310 4.52 3.68 -29.04
N GLY A 311 5.59 3.42 -28.28
CA GLY A 311 5.97 2.10 -27.77
C GLY A 311 5.12 1.60 -26.60
N MET A 312 4.38 2.48 -25.92
CA MET A 312 3.62 2.16 -24.70
C MET A 312 2.28 1.50 -25.04
N LYS A 313 2.30 0.30 -25.63
CA LYS A 313 1.12 -0.37 -26.17
C LYS A 313 0.10 -0.82 -25.13
N GLU A 314 0.49 -0.88 -23.86
CA GLU A 314 -0.39 -1.25 -22.74
C GLU A 314 -1.07 -0.05 -22.09
N ILE A 315 -0.86 1.18 -22.62
CA ILE A 315 -1.36 2.41 -22.00
C ILE A 315 -2.90 2.45 -22.04
N GLN A 316 -3.52 2.69 -20.88
CA GLN A 316 -4.97 2.78 -20.71
C GLN A 316 -5.41 4.20 -20.33
N PHE A 317 -4.57 4.92 -19.60
CA PHE A 317 -4.80 6.30 -19.18
C PHE A 317 -3.59 7.15 -19.56
N LEU A 318 -3.84 8.28 -20.24
CA LEU A 318 -2.80 9.24 -20.60
C LEU A 318 -3.31 10.67 -20.38
N HIS A 319 -2.63 11.42 -19.51
CA HIS A 319 -2.94 12.84 -19.26
C HIS A 319 -1.84 13.73 -19.83
N LEU A 320 -2.18 14.51 -20.84
CA LEU A 320 -1.32 15.45 -21.56
C LEU A 320 -1.78 16.90 -21.42
N GLY A 321 -2.62 17.19 -20.42
CA GLY A 321 -3.19 18.50 -20.21
C GLY A 321 -2.12 19.56 -19.92
N SER A 322 -2.44 20.83 -20.14
CA SER A 322 -1.56 21.97 -19.85
C SER A 322 -0.15 21.83 -20.45
N THR A 323 -0.02 21.17 -21.61
CA THR A 323 1.21 21.01 -22.40
C THR A 323 1.12 21.83 -23.70
N THR A 324 2.19 21.82 -24.51
CA THR A 324 2.22 22.60 -25.77
C THR A 324 1.84 21.77 -27.00
N ILE A 325 1.22 20.61 -26.81
CA ILE A 325 0.77 19.74 -27.91
C ILE A 325 -0.35 20.38 -28.73
N THR A 326 -0.37 20.03 -30.01
CA THR A 326 -1.38 20.46 -30.99
C THR A 326 -1.96 19.26 -31.72
N ASP A 327 -2.85 19.52 -32.69
CA ASP A 327 -3.38 18.47 -33.57
C ASP A 327 -2.30 17.72 -34.37
N ALA A 328 -1.16 18.38 -34.63
CA ALA A 328 -0.06 17.79 -35.38
C ALA A 328 0.62 16.61 -34.64
N GLY A 329 0.58 16.60 -33.31
CA GLY A 329 1.12 15.52 -32.49
C GLY A 329 0.19 14.29 -32.35
N LEU A 330 -1.13 14.48 -32.45
CA LEU A 330 -2.12 13.43 -32.20
C LEU A 330 -1.93 12.15 -33.03
N PRO A 331 -1.50 12.20 -34.30
CA PRO A 331 -1.24 11.00 -35.11
C PRO A 331 -0.26 10.01 -34.45
N HIS A 332 0.66 10.50 -33.61
CA HIS A 332 1.61 9.64 -32.88
C HIS A 332 0.92 8.75 -31.84
N LEU A 333 -0.27 9.12 -31.37
CA LEU A 333 -1.05 8.35 -30.42
C LEU A 333 -1.99 7.32 -31.09
N ALA A 334 -2.20 7.39 -32.41
CA ALA A 334 -3.16 6.57 -33.15
C ALA A 334 -2.94 5.04 -33.01
N GLY A 335 -1.71 4.62 -32.69
CA GLY A 335 -1.35 3.21 -32.48
C GLY A 335 -1.53 2.71 -31.04
N LEU A 336 -2.04 3.53 -30.12
CA LEU A 336 -2.25 3.18 -28.70
C LEU A 336 -3.67 2.61 -28.51
N THR A 337 -3.95 1.46 -29.11
CA THR A 337 -5.30 0.89 -29.19
C THR A 337 -5.88 0.42 -27.86
N THR A 338 -5.06 0.30 -26.82
CA THR A 338 -5.49 -0.02 -25.44
C THR A 338 -5.95 1.21 -24.64
N LEU A 339 -5.74 2.43 -25.19
CA LEU A 339 -6.04 3.68 -24.53
C LEU A 339 -7.55 3.82 -24.32
N LYS A 340 -7.96 4.02 -23.05
CA LYS A 340 -9.36 4.18 -22.65
C LYS A 340 -9.69 5.64 -22.35
N ASP A 341 -8.78 6.34 -21.70
CA ASP A 341 -8.97 7.73 -21.24
C ASP A 341 -7.74 8.57 -21.65
N LEU A 342 -7.98 9.60 -22.49
CA LEU A 342 -7.00 10.57 -22.93
C LEU A 342 -7.45 11.96 -22.52
N LYS A 343 -6.61 12.66 -21.76
CA LYS A 343 -6.87 14.06 -21.38
C LYS A 343 -5.92 14.99 -22.10
N VAL A 344 -6.48 15.92 -22.89
CA VAL A 344 -5.75 16.95 -23.64
C VAL A 344 -6.28 18.35 -23.29
N THR A 345 -6.73 18.52 -22.05
CA THR A 345 -7.29 19.79 -21.56
C THR A 345 -6.23 20.89 -21.51
N ARG A 346 -6.59 22.15 -21.77
CA ARG A 346 -5.67 23.29 -21.75
C ARG A 346 -4.43 23.11 -22.65
N THR A 347 -4.62 22.53 -23.83
CA THR A 347 -3.63 22.41 -24.89
C THR A 347 -4.09 23.18 -26.14
N ALA A 348 -3.31 23.17 -27.22
CA ALA A 348 -3.71 23.71 -28.52
C ALA A 348 -4.38 22.64 -29.42
N VAL A 349 -4.78 21.49 -28.86
CA VAL A 349 -5.60 20.49 -29.54
C VAL A 349 -7.01 21.03 -29.77
N THR A 350 -7.54 20.82 -30.98
CA THR A 350 -8.87 21.25 -31.39
C THR A 350 -9.90 20.11 -31.37
N ALA A 351 -11.19 20.45 -31.57
CA ALA A 351 -12.25 19.46 -31.71
C ALA A 351 -12.07 18.62 -32.99
N GLU A 352 -11.53 19.23 -34.04
CA GLU A 352 -11.22 18.59 -35.33
C GLU A 352 -10.09 17.56 -35.16
N GLY A 353 -9.03 17.93 -34.45
CA GLY A 353 -7.95 16.99 -34.10
C GLY A 353 -8.43 15.80 -33.28
N VAL A 354 -9.30 16.07 -32.28
CA VAL A 354 -9.92 15.00 -31.48
C VAL A 354 -10.79 14.09 -32.37
N ALA A 355 -11.59 14.64 -33.28
CA ALA A 355 -12.43 13.85 -34.19
C ALA A 355 -11.58 12.95 -35.09
N ALA A 356 -10.49 13.46 -35.65
CA ALA A 356 -9.56 12.67 -36.48
C ALA A 356 -8.89 11.54 -35.69
N LEU A 357 -8.50 11.78 -34.44
CA LEU A 357 -7.92 10.72 -33.60
C LEU A 357 -8.97 9.67 -33.21
N LYS A 358 -10.20 10.08 -32.97
CA LYS A 358 -11.32 9.17 -32.67
C LYS A 358 -11.60 8.16 -33.77
N GLU A 359 -11.35 8.50 -35.05
CA GLU A 359 -11.43 7.55 -36.15
C GLU A 359 -10.45 6.37 -36.00
N LYS A 360 -9.31 6.59 -35.37
CA LYS A 360 -8.27 5.57 -35.11
C LYS A 360 -8.44 4.88 -33.74
N LEU A 361 -9.00 5.59 -32.77
CA LEU A 361 -9.21 5.15 -31.40
C LEU A 361 -10.70 5.32 -31.02
N PRO A 362 -11.64 4.57 -31.62
CA PRO A 362 -13.07 4.81 -31.46
C PRO A 362 -13.59 4.56 -30.04
N THR A 363 -12.91 3.72 -29.26
CA THR A 363 -13.30 3.37 -27.88
C THR A 363 -12.67 4.27 -26.81
N THR A 364 -11.71 5.13 -27.19
CA THR A 364 -11.02 6.02 -26.26
C THR A 364 -11.92 7.19 -25.89
N GLU A 365 -12.11 7.45 -24.61
CA GLU A 365 -12.70 8.70 -24.15
C GLU A 365 -11.64 9.80 -24.22
N ILE A 366 -11.95 10.93 -24.92
CA ILE A 366 -10.99 12.03 -25.08
C ILE A 366 -11.59 13.29 -24.46
N GLN A 367 -10.97 13.74 -23.37
CA GLN A 367 -11.37 14.94 -22.66
C GLN A 367 -10.59 16.16 -23.19
N LEU A 368 -11.28 17.03 -23.94
CA LEU A 368 -10.72 18.26 -24.50
C LEU A 368 -10.91 19.47 -23.55
N LYS A 369 -12.02 19.52 -22.83
CA LYS A 369 -12.36 20.63 -21.95
C LYS A 369 -12.28 20.20 -20.49
N TYR A 370 -11.82 21.09 -19.65
CA TYR A 370 -11.90 20.90 -18.20
C TYR A 370 -13.39 20.86 -17.81
N LEU A 371 -13.80 19.79 -17.14
CA LEU A 371 -15.13 19.75 -16.51
C LEU A 371 -14.98 20.41 -15.15
N PRO A 372 -15.84 21.39 -14.81
CA PRO A 372 -15.77 22.12 -13.54
C PRO A 372 -15.99 21.21 -12.33
#